data_b9f42870c4817c0940544562d726eebe
#
_entry.id   b9f42870c4817c0940544562d726eebe
#
_cell.length_a   1.000
_cell.length_b   1.000
_cell.length_c   1.000
_cell.angle_alpha   90.00
_cell.angle_beta   90.00
_cell.angle_gamma   90.00
#
_symmetry.space_group_name_H-M   'P 1'
#
loop_
_entity.id
_entity.type
_entity.pdbx_description
1 polymer ?
#
loop_
_entity_poly.entity_id
_entity_poly.type
_entity_poly.pdbx_seq_one_letter_code
_entity_poly.pdbx_strand_id
1 'polypeptide(L)'
;MLTEAILERDQPRTADLFYQMVTQDGRSVGDALSVVTAAEAPFVQVPSHVNIRGGQITLINNDHTILGLRASAYLMPFLPEKYRLLPLLQSVWYIPAGLDIWNQLLGKYPGRYATMKGITVPPPSHGPVVWNEDQEPIHEKGTVEERLHQHMIATVSGDSRRSYGLFLGLAEDEQIRPLLSDQLQFLGLIDLQDTVIGRKARNTGHKAIRARSITDLADFIDWERSHGVYYIGVPDMAIGPLYYSLYDAVCVRLSSEFADGGITLKQTNQTPLTPTEVEEMVHQLMEADADTVWNLLTTHLKDGKSIKSLGDTIQISAAELILRTTVPRQFTNGQHPFDYCNVANNWMRNSNNPYQPRILYLMANFINDVAHENKLQSSVIQSECAGFDLLGRTPEALLDELDEAIMVLDFPRTTALANAYLRSGADRRAYQSTVALAACRFQDDPHNQKITISTFEEYARNSTHLRDRLLLATARLLAGWVKMPGERDCYARFIKDWIYN
;
A
#
# COMPACT_ATOMS: atom_id res chain seq x y z
N MET A 1 1.73 -26.85 14.72
CA MET A 1 0.36 -26.92 14.15
C MET A 1 0.07 -25.75 13.19
N LEU A 2 0.15 -24.46 13.62
CA LEU A 2 -0.13 -23.32 12.71
C LEU A 2 0.84 -23.28 11.52
N THR A 3 2.15 -23.32 11.77
CA THR A 3 3.18 -23.41 10.72
C THR A 3 2.93 -24.57 9.76
N GLU A 4 2.56 -25.74 10.27
CA GLU A 4 2.26 -26.92 9.47
C GLU A 4 1.05 -26.71 8.56
N ALA A 5 -0.04 -26.13 9.08
CA ALA A 5 -1.23 -25.81 8.26
C ALA A 5 -0.91 -24.84 7.12
N ILE A 6 -0.06 -23.82 7.39
CA ILE A 6 0.42 -22.90 6.36
C ILE A 6 1.20 -23.64 5.28
N LEU A 7 2.17 -24.49 5.66
CA LEU A 7 3.00 -25.23 4.73
C LEU A 7 2.22 -26.29 3.93
N GLU A 8 1.15 -26.84 4.51
CA GLU A 8 0.22 -27.75 3.84
C GLU A 8 -0.77 -27.04 2.89
N ARG A 9 -0.79 -25.69 2.82
CA ARG A 9 -1.71 -24.86 2.04
C ARG A 9 -3.17 -25.01 2.50
N ASP A 10 -3.38 -25.32 3.76
CA ASP A 10 -4.71 -25.45 4.35
C ASP A 10 -5.20 -24.12 4.90
N GLN A 11 -5.83 -23.31 4.04
CA GLN A 11 -6.35 -21.98 4.39
C GLN A 11 -7.36 -22.02 5.55
N PRO A 12 -8.39 -22.91 5.53
CA PRO A 12 -9.32 -23.03 6.64
C PRO A 12 -8.65 -23.36 7.96
N ARG A 13 -7.81 -24.41 7.99
CA ARG A 13 -7.11 -24.84 9.20
C ARG A 13 -6.14 -23.78 9.72
N THR A 14 -5.49 -23.03 8.81
CA THR A 14 -4.60 -21.92 9.18
C THR A 14 -5.38 -20.84 9.93
N ALA A 15 -6.52 -20.42 9.41
CA ALA A 15 -7.34 -19.40 10.05
C ALA A 15 -7.96 -19.90 11.38
N ASP A 16 -8.41 -21.16 11.45
CA ASP A 16 -8.91 -21.74 12.70
C ASP A 16 -7.85 -21.75 13.80
N LEU A 17 -6.63 -22.19 13.47
CA LEU A 17 -5.53 -22.27 14.44
C LEU A 17 -5.08 -20.88 14.87
N PHE A 18 -5.06 -19.91 13.96
CA PHE A 18 -4.78 -18.52 14.31
C PHE A 18 -5.85 -17.95 15.26
N TYR A 19 -7.13 -18.16 14.93
CA TYR A 19 -8.24 -17.75 15.79
C TYR A 19 -8.15 -18.38 17.17
N GLN A 20 -7.91 -19.69 17.24
CA GLN A 20 -7.72 -20.42 18.51
C GLN A 20 -6.57 -19.85 19.32
N MET A 21 -5.40 -19.63 18.71
CA MET A 21 -4.24 -19.08 19.42
C MET A 21 -4.57 -17.74 20.11
N VAL A 22 -5.30 -16.86 19.43
CA VAL A 22 -5.60 -15.53 19.96
C VAL A 22 -6.75 -15.56 20.98
N THR A 23 -7.83 -16.34 20.73
CA THR A 23 -9.06 -16.27 21.52
C THR A 23 -9.15 -17.29 22.64
N GLN A 24 -8.53 -18.47 22.47
CA GLN A 24 -8.63 -19.59 23.42
C GLN A 24 -7.31 -19.82 24.18
N ASP A 25 -6.18 -19.78 23.48
CA ASP A 25 -4.86 -20.00 24.12
C ASP A 25 -4.30 -18.72 24.77
N GLY A 26 -4.99 -17.57 24.59
CA GLY A 26 -4.63 -16.29 25.22
C GLY A 26 -3.31 -15.68 24.71
N ARG A 27 -2.85 -16.07 23.52
CA ARG A 27 -1.66 -15.47 22.92
C ARG A 27 -1.98 -14.10 22.37
N SER A 28 -1.01 -13.20 22.40
CA SER A 28 -1.17 -11.90 21.74
C SER A 28 -1.30 -12.08 20.23
N VAL A 29 -1.97 -11.14 19.59
CA VAL A 29 -2.03 -11.08 18.11
C VAL A 29 -0.61 -11.01 17.53
N GLY A 30 0.29 -10.23 18.16
CA GLY A 30 1.68 -10.14 17.76
C GLY A 30 2.41 -11.48 17.77
N ASP A 31 2.21 -12.30 18.83
CA ASP A 31 2.80 -13.65 18.89
C ASP A 31 2.30 -14.54 17.75
N ALA A 32 1.01 -14.49 17.45
CA ALA A 32 0.43 -15.28 16.36
C ALA A 32 0.96 -14.82 14.99
N LEU A 33 1.08 -13.51 14.77
CA LEU A 33 1.63 -12.94 13.54
C LEU A 33 3.12 -13.25 13.35
N SER A 34 3.92 -13.29 14.43
CA SER A 34 5.32 -13.68 14.33
C SER A 34 5.48 -15.13 13.84
N VAL A 35 4.63 -16.05 14.30
CA VAL A 35 4.62 -17.45 13.81
C VAL A 35 4.23 -17.51 12.33
N VAL A 36 3.21 -16.76 11.94
CA VAL A 36 2.69 -16.74 10.58
C VAL A 36 3.75 -16.21 9.59
N THR A 37 4.35 -15.07 9.89
CA THR A 37 5.36 -14.46 9.02
C THR A 37 6.64 -15.27 8.95
N ALA A 38 7.06 -15.92 10.06
CA ALA A 38 8.20 -16.83 10.05
C ALA A 38 7.96 -18.08 9.18
N ALA A 39 6.72 -18.62 9.18
CA ALA A 39 6.38 -19.77 8.35
C ALA A 39 6.39 -19.45 6.85
N GLU A 40 6.03 -18.24 6.47
CA GLU A 40 5.94 -17.79 5.08
C GLU A 40 7.26 -17.28 4.52
N ALA A 41 8.08 -16.63 5.35
CA ALA A 41 9.28 -15.92 4.95
C ALA A 41 10.16 -16.65 3.91
N PRO A 42 10.43 -17.97 4.02
CA PRO A 42 11.26 -18.68 3.05
C PRO A 42 10.68 -18.76 1.63
N PHE A 43 9.42 -18.42 1.43
CA PHE A 43 8.71 -18.65 0.16
C PHE A 43 8.39 -17.37 -0.64
N VAL A 44 8.68 -16.19 -0.11
CA VAL A 44 8.21 -14.93 -0.72
C VAL A 44 9.11 -14.40 -1.82
N GLN A 45 10.37 -14.79 -1.85
CA GLN A 45 11.34 -14.35 -2.86
C GLN A 45 11.23 -15.21 -4.11
N VAL A 46 10.74 -14.62 -5.21
CA VAL A 46 10.51 -15.33 -6.46
C VAL A 46 11.32 -14.72 -7.60
N PRO A 47 11.80 -15.52 -8.59
CA PRO A 47 12.47 -14.97 -9.74
C PRO A 47 11.51 -14.15 -10.59
N SER A 48 11.97 -12.95 -10.92
CA SER A 48 11.36 -12.14 -11.95
C SER A 48 12.01 -12.43 -13.30
N HIS A 49 11.20 -12.77 -14.30
CA HIS A 49 11.67 -12.89 -15.65
C HIS A 49 11.48 -11.62 -16.45
N VAL A 50 11.29 -10.57 -15.79
CA VAL A 50 11.20 -9.24 -16.36
C VAL A 50 12.42 -8.88 -17.19
N ASN A 51 13.56 -9.46 -16.88
CA ASN A 51 14.80 -9.21 -17.62
C ASN A 51 15.06 -10.22 -18.75
N ILE A 52 14.01 -10.67 -19.42
CA ILE A 52 14.12 -11.59 -20.57
C ILE A 52 15.04 -11.02 -21.66
N ARG A 53 15.09 -9.70 -21.83
CA ARG A 53 15.92 -9.04 -22.84
C ARG A 53 17.41 -9.15 -22.61
N GLY A 54 17.86 -9.34 -21.36
CA GLY A 54 19.27 -9.45 -21.01
C GLY A 54 19.73 -10.85 -20.62
N GLY A 55 18.84 -11.83 -20.59
CA GLY A 55 19.13 -13.17 -20.09
C GLY A 55 19.42 -13.23 -18.58
N GLN A 56 19.21 -12.15 -17.86
CA GLN A 56 19.37 -12.09 -16.41
C GLN A 56 18.05 -12.41 -15.72
N ILE A 57 18.11 -13.24 -14.70
CA ILE A 57 17.00 -13.50 -13.80
C ILE A 57 17.20 -12.59 -12.60
N THR A 58 16.26 -11.67 -12.41
CA THR A 58 16.16 -10.88 -11.18
C THR A 58 15.11 -11.48 -10.26
N LEU A 59 15.17 -11.16 -8.99
CA LEU A 59 14.15 -11.56 -8.04
C LEU A 59 13.21 -10.40 -7.77
N ILE A 60 11.94 -10.72 -7.55
CA ILE A 60 10.96 -9.78 -7.04
C ILE A 60 10.20 -10.44 -5.90
N ASN A 61 9.77 -9.63 -4.96
CA ASN A 61 8.77 -10.01 -4.01
C ASN A 61 7.41 -9.55 -4.54
N ASN A 62 6.60 -10.50 -4.97
CA ASN A 62 5.28 -10.22 -5.52
C ASN A 62 4.17 -10.58 -4.55
N ASP A 63 4.54 -10.92 -3.33
CA ASP A 63 3.62 -11.24 -2.26
C ASP A 63 3.03 -9.97 -1.60
N HIS A 64 1.79 -10.07 -1.16
CA HIS A 64 1.06 -9.00 -0.47
C HIS A 64 0.88 -9.25 1.03
N THR A 65 1.47 -10.31 1.59
CA THR A 65 1.22 -10.72 2.97
C THR A 65 1.46 -9.62 3.98
N ILE A 66 2.69 -9.08 4.06
CA ILE A 66 2.97 -8.04 5.06
C ILE A 66 2.18 -6.76 4.80
N LEU A 67 1.84 -6.47 3.55
CA LEU A 67 0.99 -5.34 3.18
C LEU A 67 -0.44 -5.54 3.73
N GLY A 68 -0.96 -6.75 3.59
CA GLY A 68 -2.26 -7.15 4.09
C GLY A 68 -2.31 -7.24 5.61
N LEU A 69 -1.32 -7.86 6.24
CA LEU A 69 -1.22 -7.97 7.70
C LEU A 69 -1.17 -6.59 8.36
N ARG A 70 -0.37 -5.66 7.83
CA ARG A 70 -0.34 -4.27 8.29
C ARG A 70 -1.71 -3.61 8.14
N ALA A 71 -2.29 -3.68 6.95
CA ALA A 71 -3.60 -3.09 6.69
C ALA A 71 -4.67 -3.65 7.64
N SER A 72 -4.69 -4.95 7.83
CA SER A 72 -5.62 -5.66 8.71
C SER A 72 -5.46 -5.27 10.17
N ALA A 73 -4.23 -5.24 10.69
CA ALA A 73 -3.94 -4.88 12.08
C ALA A 73 -4.44 -3.47 12.41
N TYR A 74 -4.19 -2.51 11.51
CA TYR A 74 -4.59 -1.11 11.70
C TYR A 74 -6.08 -0.85 11.38
N LEU A 75 -6.75 -1.78 10.67
CA LEU A 75 -8.18 -1.70 10.39
C LEU A 75 -9.06 -2.21 11.55
N MET A 76 -8.54 -3.13 12.38
CA MET A 76 -9.27 -3.72 13.51
C MET A 76 -10.04 -2.72 14.38
N PRO A 77 -9.48 -1.55 14.77
CA PRO A 77 -10.16 -0.58 15.63
C PRO A 77 -11.41 0.05 15.00
N PHE A 78 -11.60 -0.10 13.68
CA PHE A 78 -12.75 0.46 12.96
C PHE A 78 -13.94 -0.49 12.91
N LEU A 79 -13.73 -1.78 13.20
CA LEU A 79 -14.80 -2.77 13.20
C LEU A 79 -15.52 -2.86 14.56
N PRO A 80 -16.82 -3.25 14.56
CA PRO A 80 -17.50 -3.68 15.78
C PRO A 80 -16.75 -4.82 16.47
N GLU A 81 -16.81 -4.90 17.80
CA GLU A 81 -16.05 -5.86 18.62
C GLU A 81 -16.11 -7.30 18.09
N LYS A 82 -17.32 -7.78 17.77
CA LYS A 82 -17.53 -9.13 17.27
C LYS A 82 -16.86 -9.43 15.92
N TYR A 83 -16.47 -8.40 15.15
CA TYR A 83 -15.79 -8.53 13.85
C TYR A 83 -14.31 -8.11 13.92
N ARG A 84 -13.80 -7.75 15.09
CA ARG A 84 -12.48 -7.14 15.24
C ARG A 84 -11.35 -7.97 14.63
N LEU A 85 -11.38 -9.30 14.77
CA LEU A 85 -10.35 -10.20 14.23
C LEU A 85 -10.54 -10.53 12.73
N LEU A 86 -11.69 -10.23 12.14
CA LEU A 86 -11.99 -10.57 10.75
C LEU A 86 -10.95 -10.11 9.74
N PRO A 87 -10.45 -8.85 9.77
CA PRO A 87 -9.43 -8.43 8.80
C PRO A 87 -8.16 -9.26 8.88
N LEU A 88 -7.68 -9.57 10.09
CA LEU A 88 -6.50 -10.42 10.26
C LEU A 88 -6.74 -11.85 9.77
N LEU A 89 -7.90 -12.42 10.03
CA LEU A 89 -8.25 -13.74 9.54
C LEU A 89 -8.31 -13.81 8.01
N GLN A 90 -8.75 -12.74 7.35
CA GLN A 90 -8.69 -12.62 5.90
C GLN A 90 -7.24 -12.64 5.38
N SER A 91 -6.33 -11.88 6.02
CA SER A 91 -4.93 -11.85 5.62
C SER A 91 -4.23 -13.18 5.92
N VAL A 92 -4.51 -13.79 7.06
CA VAL A 92 -3.97 -15.12 7.42
C VAL A 92 -4.49 -16.21 6.49
N TRP A 93 -5.75 -16.16 6.07
CA TRP A 93 -6.32 -17.03 5.05
C TRP A 93 -5.61 -16.91 3.69
N TYR A 94 -5.16 -15.71 3.34
CA TYR A 94 -4.43 -15.48 2.09
C TYR A 94 -3.05 -16.17 2.07
N ILE A 95 -2.34 -16.23 3.19
CA ILE A 95 -0.93 -16.65 3.28
C ILE A 95 -0.66 -18.02 2.67
N PRO A 96 -1.41 -19.11 2.97
CA PRO A 96 -1.16 -20.40 2.35
C PRO A 96 -1.22 -20.37 0.81
N ALA A 97 -2.08 -19.51 0.24
CA ALA A 97 -2.15 -19.33 -1.21
C ALA A 97 -0.94 -18.52 -1.73
N GLY A 98 -0.39 -17.62 -0.92
CA GLY A 98 0.82 -16.84 -1.23
C GLY A 98 2.05 -17.72 -1.46
N LEU A 99 2.18 -18.84 -0.77
CA LEU A 99 3.30 -19.78 -0.92
C LEU A 99 3.41 -20.35 -2.35
N ASP A 100 2.35 -20.30 -3.14
CA ASP A 100 2.34 -20.83 -4.50
C ASP A 100 2.63 -19.77 -5.57
N ILE A 101 2.92 -18.52 -5.20
CA ILE A 101 3.27 -17.44 -6.14
C ILE A 101 4.39 -17.86 -7.07
N TRP A 102 5.39 -18.56 -6.59
CA TRP A 102 6.48 -19.11 -7.39
C TRP A 102 5.97 -19.97 -8.54
N ASN A 103 5.09 -20.92 -8.26
CA ASN A 103 4.53 -21.81 -9.27
C ASN A 103 3.61 -21.07 -10.25
N GLN A 104 2.90 -20.07 -9.79
CA GLN A 104 2.07 -19.21 -10.63
C GLN A 104 2.94 -18.39 -11.59
N LEU A 105 4.03 -17.83 -11.12
CA LEU A 105 4.98 -17.08 -11.94
C LEU A 105 5.61 -17.92 -13.05
N LEU A 106 5.89 -19.18 -12.78
CA LEU A 106 6.42 -20.12 -13.75
C LEU A 106 5.37 -20.74 -14.69
N GLY A 107 4.10 -20.37 -14.53
CA GLY A 107 3.01 -20.92 -15.35
C GLY A 107 2.65 -22.37 -15.03
N LYS A 108 3.11 -22.91 -13.91
CA LYS A 108 2.79 -24.27 -13.44
C LYS A 108 1.32 -24.40 -13.01
N TYR A 109 0.79 -23.31 -12.45
CA TYR A 109 -0.62 -23.21 -12.08
C TYR A 109 -1.30 -22.07 -12.85
N PRO A 110 -2.55 -22.20 -13.26
CA PRO A 110 -3.30 -21.11 -13.88
C PRO A 110 -3.50 -20.00 -12.84
N GLY A 111 -2.86 -18.86 -13.04
CA GLY A 111 -2.97 -17.68 -12.21
C GLY A 111 -2.75 -16.42 -13.02
N ARG A 112 -2.69 -15.27 -12.35
CA ARG A 112 -2.50 -13.98 -13.04
C ARG A 112 -1.21 -13.88 -13.87
N TYR A 113 -0.26 -14.76 -13.60
CA TYR A 113 1.02 -14.86 -14.34
C TYR A 113 1.05 -15.98 -15.37
N ALA A 114 -0.04 -16.68 -15.63
CA ALA A 114 -0.13 -17.76 -16.62
C ALA A 114 0.22 -17.33 -18.06
N THR A 115 0.28 -16.04 -18.33
CA THR A 115 0.64 -15.47 -19.64
C THR A 115 2.14 -15.47 -19.92
N MET A 116 2.99 -15.89 -18.98
CA MET A 116 4.44 -15.92 -19.13
C MET A 116 4.91 -17.17 -19.85
N LYS A 117 4.41 -17.37 -21.05
CA LYS A 117 4.77 -18.53 -21.88
C LYS A 117 6.22 -18.44 -22.36
N GLY A 118 6.92 -19.56 -22.30
CA GLY A 118 8.25 -19.72 -22.89
C GLY A 118 9.43 -19.38 -21.97
N ILE A 119 9.18 -19.10 -20.70
CA ILE A 119 10.23 -18.87 -19.72
C ILE A 119 10.44 -20.14 -18.92
N THR A 120 11.63 -20.70 -19.04
CA THR A 120 12.05 -21.84 -18.23
C THR A 120 12.97 -21.33 -17.12
N VAL A 121 12.44 -21.21 -15.92
CA VAL A 121 13.21 -20.92 -14.71
C VAL A 121 13.06 -22.14 -13.80
N PRO A 122 14.15 -22.77 -13.37
CA PRO A 122 14.04 -23.87 -12.43
C PRO A 122 13.45 -23.33 -11.10
N PRO A 123 12.39 -23.93 -10.56
CA PRO A 123 11.88 -23.55 -9.26
C PRO A 123 12.96 -23.80 -8.19
N PRO A 124 13.04 -22.95 -7.15
CA PRO A 124 13.89 -23.28 -6.02
C PRO A 124 13.40 -24.58 -5.39
N SER A 125 14.31 -25.44 -5.05
CA SER A 125 13.95 -26.68 -4.35
C SER A 125 13.47 -26.42 -2.93
N HIS A 126 13.90 -25.32 -2.32
CA HIS A 126 13.61 -24.94 -0.94
C HIS A 126 13.73 -23.42 -0.77
N GLY A 127 12.68 -22.76 -0.40
CA GLY A 127 12.70 -21.35 0.00
C GLY A 127 13.37 -20.39 -1.00
N PRO A 128 13.87 -19.27 -0.51
CA PRO A 128 14.41 -18.20 -1.35
C PRO A 128 15.71 -18.60 -2.05
N VAL A 129 15.85 -18.14 -3.27
CA VAL A 129 17.00 -18.48 -4.15
C VAL A 129 18.27 -17.71 -3.77
N VAL A 130 18.17 -16.63 -3.02
CA VAL A 130 19.24 -15.63 -2.88
C VAL A 130 20.02 -15.70 -1.59
N TRP A 131 19.39 -16.06 -0.48
CA TRP A 131 20.03 -16.12 0.84
C TRP A 131 19.31 -17.08 1.78
N ASN A 132 19.96 -17.32 2.90
CA ASN A 132 19.38 -18.11 3.98
C ASN A 132 18.67 -17.22 4.99
N GLU A 133 17.65 -17.75 5.65
CA GLU A 133 17.00 -17.16 6.82
C GLU A 133 18.02 -16.89 7.95
N ASP A 134 19.14 -17.59 7.96
CA ASP A 134 20.26 -17.48 8.91
C ASP A 134 21.21 -16.31 8.60
N GLN A 135 20.77 -15.28 7.89
CA GLN A 135 21.61 -14.11 7.64
C GLN A 135 21.98 -13.44 8.97
N GLU A 136 23.26 -13.42 9.27
CA GLU A 136 23.78 -12.79 10.46
C GLU A 136 23.72 -11.25 10.37
N PRO A 137 23.45 -10.56 11.50
CA PRO A 137 23.56 -9.11 11.59
C PRO A 137 24.96 -8.63 11.23
N ILE A 138 25.06 -7.54 10.48
CA ILE A 138 26.35 -6.88 10.18
C ILE A 138 26.44 -5.61 11.02
N HIS A 139 27.46 -5.56 11.90
CA HIS A 139 27.73 -4.42 12.76
C HIS A 139 28.89 -3.59 12.19
N GLU A 140 28.56 -2.53 11.46
CA GLU A 140 29.55 -1.57 10.98
C GLU A 140 30.02 -0.64 12.11
N LYS A 141 31.29 -0.22 12.02
CA LYS A 141 31.86 0.79 12.93
C LYS A 141 31.49 2.19 12.42
N GLY A 142 31.48 3.17 13.32
CA GLY A 142 31.25 4.56 12.98
C GLY A 142 30.02 5.15 13.69
N THR A 143 29.69 6.38 13.31
CA THR A 143 28.51 7.08 13.84
C THR A 143 27.21 6.42 13.31
N VAL A 144 26.08 6.79 13.90
CA VAL A 144 24.77 6.32 13.43
C VAL A 144 24.54 6.69 11.97
N GLU A 145 24.89 7.92 11.60
CA GLU A 145 24.76 8.43 10.24
C GLU A 145 25.63 7.65 9.25
N GLU A 146 26.87 7.32 9.63
CA GLU A 146 27.76 6.52 8.77
C GLU A 146 27.22 5.10 8.58
N ARG A 147 26.70 4.46 9.61
CA ARG A 147 26.11 3.13 9.55
C ARG A 147 24.83 3.12 8.70
N LEU A 148 23.94 4.09 8.88
CA LEU A 148 22.76 4.27 8.04
C LEU A 148 23.15 4.54 6.58
N HIS A 149 24.17 5.32 6.34
CA HIS A 149 24.68 5.59 5.00
C HIS A 149 25.21 4.32 4.31
N GLN A 150 25.93 3.45 5.03
CA GLN A 150 26.36 2.15 4.50
C GLN A 150 25.17 1.26 4.12
N HIS A 151 24.13 1.21 4.94
CA HIS A 151 22.89 0.50 4.59
C HIS A 151 22.22 1.08 3.34
N MET A 152 22.13 2.41 3.22
CA MET A 152 21.58 3.08 2.05
C MET A 152 22.38 2.72 0.78
N ILE A 153 23.72 2.80 0.83
CA ILE A 153 24.58 2.46 -0.31
C ILE A 153 24.35 0.99 -0.72
N ALA A 154 24.36 0.06 0.22
CA ALA A 154 24.13 -1.36 -0.08
C ALA A 154 22.76 -1.57 -0.76
N THR A 155 21.73 -0.87 -0.27
CA THR A 155 20.36 -0.97 -0.82
C THR A 155 20.29 -0.43 -2.24
N VAL A 156 20.76 0.79 -2.49
CA VAL A 156 20.65 1.43 -3.81
C VAL A 156 21.60 0.82 -4.85
N SER A 157 22.66 0.15 -4.42
CA SER A 157 23.56 -0.60 -5.32
C SER A 157 23.06 -2.01 -5.65
N GLY A 158 21.96 -2.46 -5.02
CA GLY A 158 21.41 -3.80 -5.26
C GLY A 158 22.15 -4.91 -4.51
N ASP A 159 23.01 -4.60 -3.54
CA ASP A 159 23.64 -5.58 -2.68
C ASP A 159 22.67 -6.02 -1.56
N SER A 160 21.71 -6.84 -1.97
CA SER A 160 20.59 -7.25 -1.13
C SER A 160 21.04 -7.99 0.13
N ARG A 161 22.07 -8.82 0.03
CA ARG A 161 22.58 -9.59 1.18
C ARG A 161 23.21 -8.67 2.22
N ARG A 162 24.07 -7.75 1.77
CA ARG A 162 24.70 -6.77 2.66
C ARG A 162 23.68 -5.80 3.23
N SER A 163 22.75 -5.30 2.41
CA SER A 163 21.67 -4.42 2.85
C SER A 163 20.85 -5.05 3.97
N TYR A 164 20.45 -6.32 3.80
CA TYR A 164 19.69 -7.05 4.82
C TYR A 164 20.48 -7.27 6.10
N GLY A 165 21.74 -7.71 6.02
CA GLY A 165 22.60 -7.88 7.20
C GLY A 165 22.83 -6.58 7.95
N LEU A 166 23.05 -5.45 7.25
CA LEU A 166 23.18 -4.14 7.85
C LEU A 166 21.87 -3.68 8.52
N PHE A 167 20.74 -3.94 7.89
CA PHE A 167 19.43 -3.66 8.50
C PHE A 167 19.26 -4.41 9.83
N LEU A 168 19.58 -5.71 9.87
CA LEU A 168 19.51 -6.51 11.10
C LEU A 168 20.38 -5.92 12.21
N GLY A 169 21.63 -5.58 11.91
CA GLY A 169 22.54 -4.99 12.90
C GLY A 169 22.11 -3.60 13.40
N LEU A 170 21.41 -2.81 12.55
CA LEU A 170 20.84 -1.52 12.96
C LEU A 170 19.55 -1.68 13.78
N ALA A 171 18.73 -2.69 13.46
CA ALA A 171 17.46 -2.94 14.13
C ALA A 171 17.60 -3.43 15.59
N GLU A 172 18.75 -3.94 15.98
CA GLU A 172 19.04 -4.32 17.37
C GLU A 172 19.10 -3.13 18.33
N ASP A 173 19.41 -1.93 17.82
CA ASP A 173 19.53 -0.71 18.60
C ASP A 173 18.22 0.08 18.60
N GLU A 174 17.48 0.06 19.70
CA GLU A 174 16.20 0.76 19.86
C GLU A 174 16.27 2.26 19.53
N GLN A 175 17.41 2.90 19.82
CA GLN A 175 17.57 4.34 19.55
C GLN A 175 17.73 4.64 18.06
N ILE A 176 18.15 3.66 17.26
CA ILE A 176 18.34 3.78 15.82
C ILE A 176 17.06 3.44 15.05
N ARG A 177 16.19 2.60 15.60
CA ARG A 177 14.95 2.13 14.92
C ARG A 177 14.12 3.26 14.26
N PRO A 178 13.91 4.42 14.90
CA PRO A 178 13.18 5.51 14.24
C PRO A 178 13.87 6.05 12.99
N LEU A 179 15.20 6.18 13.02
CA LEU A 179 15.99 6.66 11.87
C LEU A 179 16.08 5.60 10.77
N LEU A 180 16.20 4.34 11.15
CA LEU A 180 16.18 3.20 10.23
C LEU A 180 14.82 3.10 9.52
N SER A 181 13.73 3.29 10.25
CA SER A 181 12.36 3.34 9.70
C SER A 181 12.18 4.48 8.72
N ASP A 182 12.65 5.68 9.06
CA ASP A 182 12.64 6.85 8.18
C ASP A 182 13.39 6.58 6.88
N GLN A 183 14.61 6.05 6.99
CA GLN A 183 15.43 5.73 5.83
C GLN A 183 14.84 4.63 4.96
N LEU A 184 14.29 3.56 5.56
CA LEU A 184 13.69 2.46 4.81
C LEU A 184 12.49 2.94 3.99
N GLN A 185 11.63 3.76 4.59
CA GLN A 185 10.50 4.35 3.88
C GLN A 185 10.95 5.29 2.78
N PHE A 186 11.98 6.12 3.01
CA PHE A 186 12.55 6.97 1.97
C PHE A 186 13.07 6.16 0.79
N LEU A 187 13.81 5.08 1.04
CA LEU A 187 14.31 4.18 -0.01
C LEU A 187 13.18 3.53 -0.83
N GLY A 188 12.09 3.15 -0.17
CA GLY A 188 10.90 2.66 -0.87
C GLY A 188 10.19 3.73 -1.71
N LEU A 189 10.18 4.98 -1.26
CA LEU A 189 9.53 6.10 -1.95
C LEU A 189 10.29 6.56 -3.20
N ILE A 190 11.63 6.57 -3.18
CA ILE A 190 12.44 7.06 -4.30
C ILE A 190 12.51 6.08 -5.47
N ASP A 191 12.28 4.79 -5.25
CA ASP A 191 12.25 3.77 -6.30
C ASP A 191 10.81 3.51 -6.76
N LEU A 192 10.25 4.46 -7.49
CA LEU A 192 8.88 4.38 -7.99
C LEU A 192 8.77 3.61 -9.31
N GLN A 193 9.87 3.35 -9.98
CA GLN A 193 9.87 2.65 -11.24
C GLN A 193 10.24 1.18 -11.04
N ASP A 194 9.37 0.31 -11.53
CA ASP A 194 9.58 -1.12 -11.54
C ASP A 194 9.30 -1.65 -12.94
N THR A 195 9.99 -2.72 -13.34
CA THR A 195 9.67 -3.44 -14.55
C THR A 195 9.13 -4.79 -14.16
N VAL A 196 7.83 -4.95 -14.12
CA VAL A 196 7.21 -6.26 -13.93
C VAL A 196 6.94 -6.89 -15.29
N ILE A 197 7.56 -8.04 -15.55
CA ILE A 197 7.22 -8.92 -16.69
C ILE A 197 7.46 -8.29 -18.07
N GLY A 198 8.65 -7.68 -18.28
CA GLY A 198 9.06 -7.17 -19.58
C GLY A 198 8.20 -6.03 -20.15
N ARG A 199 7.28 -5.52 -19.36
CA ARG A 199 6.60 -4.26 -19.64
C ARG A 199 7.29 -3.17 -18.84
N LYS A 200 7.40 -1.98 -19.41
CA LYS A 200 7.62 -0.79 -18.60
C LYS A 200 6.33 -0.58 -17.78
N ALA A 201 6.10 -1.46 -16.83
CA ALA A 201 5.11 -1.19 -15.82
C ALA A 201 5.84 -0.35 -14.78
N ARG A 202 5.29 0.75 -14.41
CA ARG A 202 5.78 1.50 -13.28
C ARG A 202 5.65 0.63 -12.04
N ASN A 203 6.60 0.81 -11.18
CA ASN A 203 6.44 0.39 -9.80
C ASN A 203 5.08 0.89 -9.33
N THR A 204 4.26 -0.04 -8.93
CA THR A 204 2.93 0.24 -8.38
C THR A 204 2.99 0.88 -6.98
N GLY A 205 4.17 1.36 -6.55
CA GLY A 205 4.40 1.87 -5.20
C GLY A 205 4.60 0.79 -4.15
N HIS A 206 4.69 -0.49 -4.54
CA HIS A 206 4.80 -1.60 -3.60
C HIS A 206 6.00 -1.51 -2.67
N LYS A 207 7.17 -1.03 -3.15
CA LYS A 207 8.34 -0.86 -2.28
C LYS A 207 8.08 0.14 -1.15
N ALA A 208 7.43 1.27 -1.44
CA ALA A 208 7.06 2.24 -0.42
C ALA A 208 6.05 1.65 0.59
N ILE A 209 5.00 0.99 0.08
CA ILE A 209 3.97 0.37 0.92
C ILE A 209 4.59 -0.72 1.79
N ARG A 210 5.49 -1.53 1.22
CA ARG A 210 6.21 -2.60 1.94
C ARG A 210 7.15 -2.04 3.00
N ALA A 211 7.94 -1.02 2.68
CA ALA A 211 8.84 -0.37 3.63
C ALA A 211 8.08 0.13 4.87
N ARG A 212 6.93 0.77 4.67
CA ARG A 212 6.06 1.17 5.77
C ARG A 212 5.47 -0.03 6.51
N SER A 213 5.06 -1.07 5.79
CA SER A 213 4.49 -2.27 6.42
C SER A 213 5.49 -2.98 7.32
N ILE A 214 6.78 -3.01 6.96
CA ILE A 214 7.85 -3.59 7.78
C ILE A 214 7.91 -2.87 9.13
N THR A 215 8.00 -1.55 9.11
CA THR A 215 8.18 -0.76 10.32
C THR A 215 6.93 -0.75 11.20
N ASP A 216 5.75 -0.55 10.60
CA ASP A 216 4.48 -0.56 11.32
C ASP A 216 4.17 -1.94 11.94
N LEU A 217 4.52 -3.05 11.26
CA LEU A 217 4.37 -4.39 11.82
C LEU A 217 5.42 -4.70 12.88
N ALA A 218 6.66 -4.22 12.74
CA ALA A 218 7.68 -4.36 13.76
C ALA A 218 7.25 -3.68 15.06
N ASP A 219 6.66 -2.49 14.99
CA ASP A 219 6.09 -1.80 16.14
C ASP A 219 4.86 -2.52 16.72
N PHE A 220 4.05 -3.16 15.89
CA PHE A 220 2.83 -3.87 16.31
C PHE A 220 3.11 -5.24 16.93
N ILE A 221 4.05 -6.01 16.35
CA ILE A 221 4.43 -7.36 16.79
C ILE A 221 5.44 -7.30 17.94
N ASP A 222 6.37 -6.37 17.86
CA ASP A 222 7.62 -6.19 18.59
C ASP A 222 8.84 -6.45 17.66
N TRP A 223 9.83 -5.56 17.69
CA TRP A 223 11.01 -5.61 16.83
C TRP A 223 11.80 -6.92 16.96
N GLU A 224 11.96 -7.42 18.18
CA GLU A 224 12.69 -8.65 18.45
C GLU A 224 12.02 -9.92 17.91
N ARG A 225 10.72 -9.84 17.63
CA ARG A 225 9.91 -10.98 17.14
C ARG A 225 9.52 -10.84 15.66
N SER A 226 9.98 -9.79 14.99
CA SER A 226 9.59 -9.44 13.63
C SER A 226 10.54 -9.97 12.55
N HIS A 227 11.40 -10.94 12.87
CA HIS A 227 12.38 -11.48 11.92
C HIS A 227 11.73 -11.94 10.59
N GLY A 228 10.60 -12.64 10.66
CA GLY A 228 9.85 -13.04 9.46
C GLY A 228 9.41 -11.84 8.61
N VAL A 229 8.94 -10.77 9.25
CA VAL A 229 8.57 -9.52 8.56
C VAL A 229 9.77 -8.90 7.86
N TYR A 230 10.93 -8.85 8.53
CA TYR A 230 12.16 -8.31 7.94
C TYR A 230 12.62 -9.11 6.75
N TYR A 231 12.63 -10.44 6.86
CA TYR A 231 13.04 -11.31 5.78
C TYR A 231 12.11 -11.22 4.57
N ILE A 232 10.81 -11.10 4.78
CA ILE A 232 9.83 -10.89 3.71
C ILE A 232 10.05 -9.55 3.00
N GLY A 233 10.35 -8.49 3.72
CA GLY A 233 10.24 -7.14 3.22
C GLY A 233 11.54 -6.43 2.88
N VAL A 234 12.55 -6.49 3.76
CA VAL A 234 13.77 -5.67 3.64
C VAL A 234 14.59 -5.99 2.40
N PRO A 235 14.83 -7.26 2.06
CA PRO A 235 15.59 -7.59 0.85
C PRO A 235 15.01 -7.03 -0.43
N ASP A 236 13.68 -6.89 -0.50
CA ASP A 236 12.99 -6.34 -1.67
C ASP A 236 13.40 -4.89 -1.98
N MET A 237 13.84 -4.14 -0.99
CA MET A 237 14.32 -2.76 -1.20
C MET A 237 15.57 -2.74 -2.12
N ALA A 238 16.40 -3.78 -2.08
CA ALA A 238 17.63 -3.90 -2.86
C ALA A 238 17.54 -4.93 -4.00
N ILE A 239 16.41 -5.63 -4.16
CA ILE A 239 16.19 -6.63 -5.20
C ILE A 239 15.35 -6.07 -6.34
N GLY A 240 15.54 -6.66 -7.51
CA GLY A 240 14.78 -6.33 -8.71
C GLY A 240 15.35 -5.15 -9.45
N PRO A 241 14.63 -4.67 -10.45
CA PRO A 241 15.03 -3.48 -11.17
C PRO A 241 14.98 -2.29 -10.24
N LEU A 242 16.10 -1.61 -10.06
CA LEU A 242 16.22 -0.38 -9.31
C LEU A 242 16.24 0.78 -10.32
N TYR A 243 15.18 1.59 -10.36
CA TYR A 243 15.03 2.66 -11.35
C TYR A 243 14.86 4.01 -10.67
N TYR A 244 15.96 4.71 -10.49
CA TYR A 244 15.98 6.03 -9.85
C TYR A 244 15.89 7.19 -10.83
N SER A 245 15.72 6.95 -12.14
CA SER A 245 15.79 7.97 -13.18
C SER A 245 14.79 9.11 -12.97
N LEU A 246 13.58 8.82 -12.48
CA LEU A 246 12.61 9.85 -12.14
C LEU A 246 13.07 10.66 -10.92
N TYR A 247 13.58 10.00 -9.89
CA TYR A 247 14.11 10.66 -8.71
C TYR A 247 15.31 11.53 -9.05
N ASP A 248 16.24 11.05 -9.91
CA ASP A 248 17.37 11.83 -10.39
C ASP A 248 16.92 13.08 -11.16
N ALA A 249 15.89 12.95 -12.02
CA ALA A 249 15.33 14.09 -12.75
C ALA A 249 14.72 15.13 -11.78
N VAL A 250 14.05 14.69 -10.72
CA VAL A 250 13.55 15.57 -9.66
C VAL A 250 14.70 16.28 -8.93
N CYS A 251 15.76 15.57 -8.60
CA CYS A 251 16.94 16.17 -7.97
C CYS A 251 17.57 17.26 -8.85
N VAL A 252 17.72 17.02 -10.15
CA VAL A 252 18.21 17.99 -11.13
C VAL A 252 17.29 19.21 -11.19
N ARG A 253 15.96 18.97 -11.26
CA ARG A 253 14.98 20.07 -11.28
C ARG A 253 15.09 20.96 -10.04
N LEU A 254 15.05 20.37 -8.83
CA LEU A 254 15.13 21.15 -7.60
C LEU A 254 16.46 21.91 -7.46
N SER A 255 17.57 21.28 -7.87
CA SER A 255 18.88 21.96 -7.86
C SER A 255 18.98 23.12 -8.85
N SER A 256 18.20 23.10 -9.94
CA SER A 256 18.15 24.21 -10.89
C SER A 256 17.24 25.36 -10.43
N GLU A 257 16.21 25.05 -9.64
CA GLU A 257 15.19 26.02 -9.25
C GLU A 257 15.41 26.63 -7.85
N PHE A 258 16.15 25.94 -6.97
CA PHE A 258 16.42 26.34 -5.59
C PHE A 258 17.91 26.21 -5.28
N ALA A 259 18.49 27.25 -4.70
CA ALA A 259 19.94 27.33 -4.45
C ALA A 259 20.49 26.20 -3.56
N ASP A 260 19.65 25.67 -2.65
CA ASP A 260 19.98 24.56 -1.75
C ASP A 260 19.40 23.22 -2.20
N GLY A 261 18.89 23.13 -3.44
CA GLY A 261 18.22 21.93 -3.93
C GLY A 261 16.88 21.62 -3.23
N GLY A 262 16.29 22.63 -2.58
CA GLY A 262 15.00 22.54 -1.90
C GLY A 262 15.06 22.02 -0.46
N ILE A 263 16.25 21.91 0.14
CA ILE A 263 16.46 21.35 1.49
C ILE A 263 15.71 22.13 2.58
N THR A 264 15.67 23.46 2.48
CA THR A 264 15.04 24.32 3.49
C THR A 264 13.53 24.52 3.30
N LEU A 265 12.95 24.07 2.19
CA LEU A 265 11.53 24.32 1.86
C LEU A 265 10.57 23.79 2.92
N LYS A 266 10.88 22.71 3.61
CA LYS A 266 10.03 22.19 4.69
C LYS A 266 9.87 23.19 5.84
N GLN A 267 10.95 23.89 6.19
CA GLN A 267 10.97 24.87 7.30
C GLN A 267 10.42 26.22 6.86
N THR A 268 10.68 26.63 5.62
CA THR A 268 10.33 27.97 5.11
C THR A 268 8.91 28.06 4.57
N ASN A 269 8.39 26.99 3.99
CA ASN A 269 7.12 26.96 3.29
C ASN A 269 5.99 26.51 4.22
N GLN A 270 5.20 27.45 4.75
CA GLN A 270 4.17 27.17 5.74
C GLN A 270 2.75 27.63 5.30
N THR A 271 2.62 28.33 4.17
CA THR A 271 1.35 28.84 3.70
C THR A 271 0.50 27.71 3.10
N PRO A 272 -0.70 27.42 3.62
CA PRO A 272 -1.56 26.41 3.02
C PRO A 272 -2.08 26.86 1.64
N LEU A 273 -2.48 25.92 0.81
CA LEU A 273 -3.23 26.21 -0.41
C LEU A 273 -4.64 26.71 -0.05
N THR A 274 -5.12 27.70 -0.77
CA THR A 274 -6.52 28.13 -0.72
C THR A 274 -7.44 27.07 -1.36
N PRO A 275 -8.76 27.08 -1.07
CA PRO A 275 -9.69 26.17 -1.73
C PRO A 275 -9.61 26.19 -3.26
N THR A 276 -9.49 27.38 -3.86
CA THR A 276 -9.34 27.54 -5.33
C THR A 276 -8.04 26.93 -5.85
N GLU A 277 -6.93 27.14 -5.16
CA GLU A 277 -5.64 26.53 -5.53
C GLU A 277 -5.68 24.99 -5.40
N VAL A 278 -6.39 24.46 -4.40
CA VAL A 278 -6.61 23.01 -4.27
C VAL A 278 -7.38 22.46 -5.47
N GLU A 279 -8.49 23.10 -5.85
CA GLU A 279 -9.31 22.67 -6.99
C GLU A 279 -8.54 22.75 -8.32
N GLU A 280 -7.81 23.86 -8.53
CA GLU A 280 -6.96 24.03 -9.71
C GLU A 280 -5.85 22.98 -9.78
N MET A 281 -5.16 22.72 -8.67
CA MET A 281 -4.09 21.72 -8.63
C MET A 281 -4.62 20.31 -8.90
N VAL A 282 -5.78 19.95 -8.34
CA VAL A 282 -6.44 18.65 -8.63
C VAL A 282 -6.78 18.55 -10.13
N HIS A 283 -7.31 19.63 -10.72
CA HIS A 283 -7.61 19.67 -12.15
C HIS A 283 -6.34 19.48 -13.00
N GLN A 284 -5.29 20.25 -12.72
CA GLN A 284 -4.04 20.19 -13.48
C GLN A 284 -3.34 18.83 -13.36
N LEU A 285 -3.31 18.22 -12.19
CA LEU A 285 -2.75 16.88 -11.99
C LEU A 285 -3.44 15.80 -12.85
N MET A 286 -4.73 15.99 -13.15
CA MET A 286 -5.49 15.03 -13.95
C MET A 286 -5.41 15.28 -15.45
N GLU A 287 -5.20 16.52 -15.88
CA GLU A 287 -5.46 16.93 -17.27
C GLU A 287 -4.25 17.54 -17.99
N ALA A 288 -3.32 18.16 -17.25
CA ALA A 288 -2.16 18.80 -17.85
C ALA A 288 -1.04 17.78 -18.17
N ASP A 289 -0.12 18.16 -19.04
CA ASP A 289 1.09 17.39 -19.28
C ASP A 289 2.05 17.42 -18.07
N ALA A 290 3.00 16.49 -18.04
CA ALA A 290 3.94 16.34 -16.95
C ALA A 290 4.79 17.60 -16.67
N ASP A 291 5.21 18.32 -17.70
CA ASP A 291 6.01 19.53 -17.55
C ASP A 291 5.19 20.65 -16.89
N THR A 292 3.93 20.79 -17.30
CA THR A 292 2.98 21.73 -16.67
C THR A 292 2.77 21.41 -15.19
N VAL A 293 2.58 20.13 -14.85
CA VAL A 293 2.44 19.68 -13.45
C VAL A 293 3.70 20.00 -12.64
N TRP A 294 4.88 19.73 -13.18
CA TRP A 294 6.14 20.05 -12.49
C TRP A 294 6.36 21.55 -12.32
N ASN A 295 6.00 22.36 -13.32
CA ASN A 295 6.05 23.82 -13.24
C ASN A 295 5.09 24.36 -12.17
N LEU A 296 3.87 23.82 -12.09
CA LEU A 296 2.88 24.18 -11.08
C LEU A 296 3.42 23.92 -9.65
N LEU A 297 3.97 22.72 -9.40
CA LEU A 297 4.58 22.39 -8.10
C LEU A 297 5.75 23.33 -7.77
N THR A 298 6.63 23.62 -8.75
CA THR A 298 7.76 24.52 -8.58
C THR A 298 7.27 25.93 -8.21
N THR A 299 6.22 26.42 -8.88
CA THR A 299 5.61 27.73 -8.60
C THR A 299 5.07 27.78 -7.18
N HIS A 300 4.25 26.82 -6.78
CA HIS A 300 3.72 26.75 -5.42
C HIS A 300 4.83 26.71 -4.35
N LEU A 301 5.91 25.95 -4.60
CA LEU A 301 7.05 25.90 -3.68
C LEU A 301 7.77 27.25 -3.60
N LYS A 302 7.93 27.98 -4.71
CA LYS A 302 8.51 29.34 -4.75
C LYS A 302 7.61 30.36 -4.04
N ASP A 303 6.28 30.18 -4.09
CA ASP A 303 5.29 31.02 -3.43
C ASP A 303 5.13 30.69 -1.93
N GLY A 304 5.98 29.85 -1.37
CA GLY A 304 5.99 29.50 0.06
C GLY A 304 4.86 28.57 0.49
N LYS A 305 4.23 27.84 -0.44
CA LYS A 305 3.17 26.88 -0.10
C LYS A 305 3.72 25.67 0.65
N SER A 306 2.99 25.24 1.67
CA SER A 306 3.44 24.17 2.56
C SER A 306 3.45 22.80 1.89
N ILE A 307 4.52 22.04 2.15
CA ILE A 307 4.67 20.65 1.66
C ILE A 307 3.49 19.79 2.09
N LYS A 308 3.00 19.99 3.33
CA LYS A 308 1.81 19.27 3.82
C LYS A 308 0.57 19.57 2.97
N SER A 309 0.29 20.83 2.69
CA SER A 309 -0.90 21.22 1.91
C SER A 309 -0.83 20.71 0.48
N LEU A 310 0.36 20.73 -0.14
CA LEU A 310 0.60 20.16 -1.46
C LEU A 310 0.39 18.65 -1.44
N GLY A 311 0.95 17.93 -0.47
CA GLY A 311 0.78 16.49 -0.32
C GLY A 311 -0.67 16.09 -0.07
N ASP A 312 -1.39 16.83 0.79
CA ASP A 312 -2.83 16.63 1.04
C ASP A 312 -3.66 16.77 -0.25
N THR A 313 -3.32 17.76 -1.10
CA THR A 313 -4.00 17.99 -2.38
C THR A 313 -3.69 16.91 -3.41
N ILE A 314 -2.43 16.45 -3.47
CA ILE A 314 -2.04 15.34 -4.33
C ILE A 314 -2.79 14.05 -3.93
N GLN A 315 -2.99 13.83 -2.63
CA GLN A 315 -3.81 12.69 -2.16
C GLN A 315 -5.28 12.77 -2.63
N ILE A 316 -5.87 13.96 -2.67
CA ILE A 316 -7.21 14.16 -3.25
C ILE A 316 -7.20 13.78 -4.74
N SER A 317 -6.15 14.15 -5.47
CA SER A 317 -6.02 13.78 -6.89
C SER A 317 -5.89 12.26 -7.08
N ALA A 318 -5.24 11.55 -6.14
CA ALA A 318 -5.23 10.09 -6.13
C ALA A 318 -6.65 9.51 -5.93
N ALA A 319 -7.48 10.13 -5.09
CA ALA A 319 -8.89 9.74 -4.98
C ALA A 319 -9.67 10.00 -6.29
N GLU A 320 -9.36 11.09 -7.00
CA GLU A 320 -9.97 11.38 -8.32
C GLU A 320 -9.71 10.29 -9.36
N LEU A 321 -8.52 9.65 -9.36
CA LEU A 321 -8.26 8.52 -10.25
C LEU A 321 -9.31 7.41 -10.07
N ILE A 322 -9.64 7.10 -8.82
CA ILE A 322 -10.65 6.08 -8.48
C ILE A 322 -12.05 6.58 -8.85
N LEU A 323 -12.38 7.83 -8.51
CA LEU A 323 -13.68 8.43 -8.74
C LEU A 323 -14.01 8.60 -10.23
N ARG A 324 -13.01 8.76 -11.09
CA ARG A 324 -13.15 8.87 -12.54
C ARG A 324 -13.11 7.51 -13.26
N THR A 325 -12.77 6.43 -12.57
CA THR A 325 -12.73 5.08 -13.14
C THR A 325 -14.14 4.55 -13.34
N THR A 326 -14.42 4.08 -14.56
CA THR A 326 -15.71 3.47 -14.96
C THR A 326 -15.58 2.02 -15.38
N VAL A 327 -14.36 1.50 -15.49
CA VAL A 327 -14.08 0.15 -15.94
C VAL A 327 -13.55 -0.67 -14.78
N PRO A 328 -14.23 -1.73 -14.31
CA PRO A 328 -13.84 -2.50 -13.13
C PRO A 328 -12.37 -2.94 -13.11
N ARG A 329 -11.82 -3.34 -14.26
CA ARG A 329 -10.42 -3.79 -14.35
C ARG A 329 -9.37 -2.68 -14.15
N GLN A 330 -9.79 -1.42 -14.15
CA GLN A 330 -8.90 -0.26 -14.03
C GLN A 330 -8.85 0.30 -12.60
N PHE A 331 -9.69 -0.17 -11.68
CA PHE A 331 -9.69 0.35 -10.30
C PHE A 331 -8.35 0.17 -9.58
N THR A 332 -7.61 -0.94 -9.84
CA THR A 332 -6.26 -1.13 -9.33
C THR A 332 -5.29 -0.04 -9.75
N ASN A 333 -5.46 0.50 -10.96
CA ASN A 333 -4.57 1.54 -11.47
C ASN A 333 -4.67 2.82 -10.63
N GLY A 334 -5.87 3.15 -10.12
CA GLY A 334 -6.08 4.28 -9.21
C GLY A 334 -5.68 3.98 -7.77
N GLN A 335 -5.82 2.73 -7.34
CA GLN A 335 -5.49 2.34 -5.97
C GLN A 335 -4.00 2.47 -5.65
N HIS A 336 -3.12 2.00 -6.52
CA HIS A 336 -1.69 2.01 -6.25
C HIS A 336 -1.11 3.42 -6.04
N PRO A 337 -1.41 4.44 -6.88
CA PRO A 337 -1.03 5.81 -6.57
C PRO A 337 -1.64 6.32 -5.26
N PHE A 338 -2.87 5.90 -4.93
CA PHE A 338 -3.52 6.29 -3.67
C PHE A 338 -2.74 5.76 -2.46
N ASP A 339 -2.43 4.46 -2.45
CA ASP A 339 -1.67 3.84 -1.36
C ASP A 339 -0.24 4.39 -1.27
N TYR A 340 0.42 4.63 -2.41
CA TYR A 340 1.74 5.27 -2.46
C TYR A 340 1.71 6.68 -1.86
N CYS A 341 0.74 7.51 -2.23
CA CYS A 341 0.59 8.86 -1.69
C CYS A 341 0.30 8.85 -0.19
N ASN A 342 -0.45 7.86 0.32
CA ASN A 342 -0.66 7.69 1.75
C ASN A 342 0.67 7.42 2.48
N VAL A 343 1.51 6.53 1.96
CA VAL A 343 2.84 6.28 2.54
C VAL A 343 3.70 7.55 2.51
N ALA A 344 3.73 8.24 1.37
CA ALA A 344 4.49 9.48 1.19
C ALA A 344 4.04 10.58 2.16
N ASN A 345 2.74 10.80 2.27
CA ASN A 345 2.17 11.76 3.22
C ASN A 345 2.45 11.39 4.68
N ASN A 346 2.30 10.11 5.02
CA ASN A 346 2.63 9.65 6.37
C ASN A 346 4.10 9.90 6.69
N TRP A 347 5.00 9.55 5.77
CA TRP A 347 6.44 9.79 5.92
C TRP A 347 6.75 11.30 6.03
N MET A 348 6.22 12.13 5.14
CA MET A 348 6.45 13.58 5.17
C MET A 348 5.97 14.25 6.46
N ARG A 349 4.90 13.75 7.07
CA ARG A 349 4.34 14.28 8.33
C ARG A 349 5.19 13.89 9.55
N ASN A 350 5.80 12.72 9.53
CA ASN A 350 6.51 12.14 10.68
C ASN A 350 8.04 12.24 10.58
N SER A 351 8.58 12.45 9.38
CA SER A 351 10.01 12.54 9.11
C SER A 351 10.53 13.98 9.23
N ASN A 352 11.78 14.12 9.66
CA ASN A 352 12.54 15.36 9.57
C ASN A 352 13.48 15.41 8.34
N ASN A 353 13.41 14.42 7.47
CA ASN A 353 14.24 14.34 6.28
C ASN A 353 14.06 15.58 5.39
N PRO A 354 15.14 16.24 4.98
CA PRO A 354 15.07 17.47 4.18
C PRO A 354 14.65 17.25 2.72
N TYR A 355 14.62 15.99 2.28
CA TYR A 355 14.30 15.63 0.88
C TYR A 355 12.80 15.47 0.60
N GLN A 356 11.95 15.86 1.53
CA GLN A 356 10.49 15.78 1.38
C GLN A 356 9.95 16.47 0.11
N PRO A 357 10.45 17.65 -0.33
CA PRO A 357 10.00 18.27 -1.57
C PRO A 357 10.17 17.38 -2.80
N ARG A 358 11.19 16.50 -2.81
CA ARG A 358 11.42 15.57 -3.93
C ARG A 358 10.28 14.57 -4.07
N ILE A 359 9.71 14.13 -2.95
CA ILE A 359 8.63 13.12 -2.95
C ILE A 359 7.32 13.70 -3.51
N LEU A 360 7.06 15.00 -3.35
CA LEU A 360 5.89 15.64 -3.98
C LEU A 360 5.86 15.47 -5.50
N TYR A 361 7.02 15.62 -6.16
CA TYR A 361 7.13 15.45 -7.61
C TYR A 361 6.89 14.00 -8.02
N LEU A 362 7.38 13.02 -7.24
CA LEU A 362 7.14 11.61 -7.51
C LEU A 362 5.65 11.27 -7.37
N MET A 363 5.00 11.75 -6.31
CA MET A 363 3.55 11.58 -6.10
C MET A 363 2.75 12.16 -7.26
N ALA A 364 3.02 13.42 -7.62
CA ALA A 364 2.33 14.12 -8.68
C ALA A 364 2.51 13.45 -10.05
N ASN A 365 3.76 13.04 -10.36
CA ASN A 365 4.05 12.33 -11.60
C ASN A 365 3.30 11.00 -11.68
N PHE A 366 3.26 10.22 -10.60
CA PHE A 366 2.57 8.94 -10.59
C PHE A 366 1.06 9.10 -10.87
N ILE A 367 0.43 10.12 -10.26
CA ILE A 367 -0.99 10.41 -10.50
C ILE A 367 -1.23 10.84 -11.94
N ASN A 368 -0.45 11.83 -12.42
CA ASN A 368 -0.59 12.37 -13.77
C ASN A 368 -0.43 11.29 -14.83
N ASP A 369 0.58 10.47 -14.69
CA ASP A 369 0.84 9.36 -15.60
C ASP A 369 -0.31 8.35 -15.64
N VAL A 370 -0.86 7.97 -14.48
CA VAL A 370 -1.99 7.01 -14.42
C VAL A 370 -3.25 7.63 -15.00
N ALA A 371 -3.50 8.92 -14.77
CA ALA A 371 -4.63 9.63 -15.37
C ALA A 371 -4.58 9.57 -16.90
N HIS A 372 -3.42 9.87 -17.48
CA HIS A 372 -3.24 9.87 -18.94
C HIS A 372 -3.25 8.46 -19.54
N GLU A 373 -2.57 7.48 -18.94
CA GLU A 373 -2.55 6.10 -19.41
C GLU A 373 -3.93 5.46 -19.45
N ASN A 374 -4.80 5.80 -18.49
CA ASN A 374 -6.16 5.28 -18.41
C ASN A 374 -7.19 6.24 -19.03
N LYS A 375 -6.78 7.37 -19.57
CA LYS A 375 -7.67 8.40 -20.19
C LYS A 375 -8.73 8.92 -19.22
N LEU A 376 -8.36 9.12 -17.96
CA LEU A 376 -9.27 9.51 -16.88
C LEU A 376 -9.46 11.02 -16.80
N GLN A 377 -9.90 11.64 -17.88
CA GLN A 377 -9.98 13.11 -17.99
C GLN A 377 -11.31 13.72 -17.56
N SER A 378 -12.37 12.93 -17.39
CA SER A 378 -13.71 13.46 -17.06
C SER A 378 -14.25 12.86 -15.77
N SER A 379 -14.86 13.69 -14.94
CA SER A 379 -15.57 13.24 -13.74
C SER A 379 -16.97 12.73 -14.09
N VAL A 380 -17.27 11.49 -13.67
CA VAL A 380 -18.57 10.84 -13.92
C VAL A 380 -19.52 10.90 -12.72
N ILE A 381 -19.04 11.34 -11.55
CA ILE A 381 -19.77 11.23 -10.28
C ILE A 381 -21.10 12.00 -10.33
N GLN A 382 -21.09 13.21 -10.86
CA GLN A 382 -22.30 14.03 -10.85
C GLN A 382 -23.41 13.40 -11.70
N SER A 383 -23.08 12.84 -12.85
CA SER A 383 -24.06 12.16 -13.72
C SER A 383 -24.54 10.85 -13.10
N GLU A 384 -23.66 10.09 -12.46
CA GLU A 384 -24.04 8.85 -11.77
C GLU A 384 -24.95 9.13 -10.58
N CYS A 385 -24.62 10.11 -9.72
CA CYS A 385 -25.46 10.47 -8.56
C CYS A 385 -26.86 10.98 -8.98
N ALA A 386 -26.97 11.67 -10.10
CA ALA A 386 -28.26 12.17 -10.60
C ALA A 386 -29.24 11.05 -11.02
N GLY A 387 -28.75 9.84 -11.24
CA GLY A 387 -29.57 8.68 -11.63
C GLY A 387 -30.33 8.03 -10.46
N PHE A 388 -30.07 8.45 -9.20
CA PHE A 388 -30.68 7.83 -8.01
C PHE A 388 -31.50 8.83 -7.21
N ASP A 389 -32.74 8.44 -6.91
CA ASP A 389 -33.62 9.22 -5.98
C ASP A 389 -33.34 8.77 -4.54
N LEU A 390 -32.57 9.58 -3.82
CA LEU A 390 -32.17 9.35 -2.43
C LEU A 390 -32.75 10.40 -1.47
N LEU A 391 -33.71 11.20 -1.93
CA LEU A 391 -34.36 12.22 -1.10
C LEU A 391 -35.13 11.59 0.06
N GLY A 392 -34.96 12.15 1.26
CA GLY A 392 -35.68 11.72 2.46
C GLY A 392 -35.18 10.42 3.09
N ARG A 393 -34.09 9.81 2.59
CA ARG A 393 -33.46 8.68 3.26
C ARG A 393 -32.81 9.11 4.58
N THR A 394 -32.95 8.28 5.61
CA THR A 394 -32.21 8.50 6.88
C THR A 394 -30.74 8.09 6.72
N PRO A 395 -29.82 8.61 7.53
CA PRO A 395 -28.42 8.17 7.52
C PRO A 395 -28.26 6.66 7.69
N GLU A 396 -29.04 6.03 8.56
CA GLU A 396 -29.02 4.59 8.82
C GLU A 396 -29.41 3.83 7.56
N ALA A 397 -30.53 4.22 6.91
CA ALA A 397 -30.99 3.59 5.67
C ALA A 397 -29.94 3.75 4.55
N LEU A 398 -29.25 4.90 4.46
CA LEU A 398 -28.19 5.11 3.50
C LEU A 398 -27.00 4.18 3.74
N LEU A 399 -26.63 3.89 5.01
CA LEU A 399 -25.55 2.95 5.32
C LEU A 399 -25.93 1.50 5.03
N ASP A 400 -27.15 1.10 5.35
CA ASP A 400 -27.65 -0.26 5.05
C ASP A 400 -27.67 -0.49 3.53
N GLU A 401 -28.23 0.46 2.77
CA GLU A 401 -28.26 0.38 1.31
C GLU A 401 -26.84 0.46 0.69
N LEU A 402 -25.92 1.23 1.29
CA LEU A 402 -24.52 1.32 0.89
C LEU A 402 -23.82 -0.04 1.04
N ASP A 403 -24.01 -0.70 2.19
CA ASP A 403 -23.46 -2.02 2.45
C ASP A 403 -23.98 -3.05 1.42
N GLU A 404 -25.28 -3.05 1.14
CA GLU A 404 -25.88 -3.90 0.11
C GLU A 404 -25.30 -3.62 -1.28
N ALA A 405 -25.16 -2.34 -1.68
CA ALA A 405 -24.64 -1.96 -2.99
C ALA A 405 -23.18 -2.41 -3.20
N ILE A 406 -22.34 -2.31 -2.14
CA ILE A 406 -20.98 -2.83 -2.17
C ILE A 406 -20.99 -4.35 -2.33
N MET A 407 -21.86 -5.06 -1.61
CA MET A 407 -21.94 -6.52 -1.66
C MET A 407 -22.39 -7.09 -3.00
N VAL A 408 -23.17 -6.32 -3.79
CA VAL A 408 -23.56 -6.70 -5.16
C VAL A 408 -22.67 -6.09 -6.23
N LEU A 409 -21.63 -5.38 -5.85
CA LEU A 409 -20.64 -4.75 -6.73
C LEU A 409 -21.26 -3.69 -7.67
N ASP A 410 -22.26 -2.96 -7.19
CA ASP A 410 -22.88 -1.85 -7.91
C ASP A 410 -22.18 -0.52 -7.55
N PHE A 411 -21.04 -0.26 -8.18
CA PHE A 411 -20.23 0.91 -7.86
C PHE A 411 -20.91 2.27 -8.21
N PRO A 412 -21.77 2.42 -9.23
CA PRO A 412 -22.52 3.66 -9.41
C PRO A 412 -23.50 3.94 -8.27
N ARG A 413 -24.30 2.92 -7.87
CA ARG A 413 -25.21 3.03 -6.73
C ARG A 413 -24.44 3.27 -5.42
N THR A 414 -23.34 2.55 -5.21
CA THR A 414 -22.46 2.75 -4.06
C THR A 414 -21.97 4.19 -3.97
N THR A 415 -21.52 4.77 -5.10
CA THR A 415 -21.05 6.15 -5.16
C THR A 415 -22.16 7.14 -4.81
N ALA A 416 -23.37 6.96 -5.33
CA ALA A 416 -24.51 7.82 -5.05
C ALA A 416 -24.91 7.78 -3.55
N LEU A 417 -25.01 6.58 -2.97
CA LEU A 417 -25.36 6.38 -1.56
C LEU A 417 -24.29 6.96 -0.63
N ALA A 418 -23.02 6.68 -0.90
CA ALA A 418 -21.90 7.24 -0.14
C ALA A 418 -21.89 8.77 -0.20
N ASN A 419 -22.07 9.36 -1.40
CA ASN A 419 -22.14 10.81 -1.56
C ASN A 419 -23.33 11.42 -0.81
N ALA A 420 -24.51 10.80 -0.83
CA ALA A 420 -25.68 11.25 -0.10
C ALA A 420 -25.44 11.23 1.41
N TYR A 421 -24.85 10.14 1.93
CA TYR A 421 -24.50 10.03 3.35
C TYR A 421 -23.50 11.11 3.76
N LEU A 422 -22.41 11.27 3.01
CA LEU A 422 -21.37 12.25 3.34
C LEU A 422 -21.91 13.69 3.30
N ARG A 423 -22.83 14.01 2.38
CA ARG A 423 -23.48 15.33 2.31
C ARG A 423 -24.51 15.57 3.41
N SER A 424 -25.06 14.54 4.04
CA SER A 424 -26.02 14.71 5.16
C SER A 424 -25.38 15.25 6.43
N GLY A 425 -24.06 15.27 6.54
CA GLY A 425 -23.34 15.67 7.75
C GLY A 425 -23.37 14.62 8.88
N ALA A 426 -23.88 13.42 8.62
CA ALA A 426 -23.95 12.32 9.59
C ALA A 426 -22.58 11.81 10.04
N ASP A 427 -22.58 10.96 11.07
CA ASP A 427 -21.37 10.48 11.74
C ASP A 427 -20.42 9.74 10.79
N ARG A 428 -19.21 10.28 10.62
CA ARG A 428 -18.15 9.67 9.78
C ARG A 428 -17.64 8.37 10.36
N ARG A 429 -17.72 8.16 11.66
CA ARG A 429 -17.26 6.91 12.30
C ARG A 429 -18.19 5.75 11.95
N ALA A 430 -19.51 5.97 11.92
CA ALA A 430 -20.49 4.97 11.47
C ALA A 430 -20.22 4.57 10.01
N TYR A 431 -19.98 5.55 9.13
CA TYR A 431 -19.58 5.31 7.74
C TYR A 431 -18.31 4.46 7.64
N GLN A 432 -17.25 4.85 8.36
CA GLN A 432 -15.98 4.11 8.36
C GLN A 432 -16.18 2.67 8.85
N SER A 433 -16.99 2.43 9.87
CA SER A 433 -17.28 1.09 10.37
C SER A 433 -18.00 0.23 9.33
N THR A 434 -18.99 0.77 8.62
CA THR A 434 -19.70 0.06 7.53
C THR A 434 -18.74 -0.29 6.39
N VAL A 435 -17.94 0.66 5.93
CA VAL A 435 -16.97 0.46 4.85
C VAL A 435 -15.86 -0.51 5.26
N ALA A 436 -15.36 -0.45 6.51
CA ALA A 436 -14.37 -1.38 7.03
C ALA A 436 -14.91 -2.83 7.05
N LEU A 437 -16.14 -3.02 7.50
CA LEU A 437 -16.77 -4.35 7.49
C LEU A 437 -16.96 -4.85 6.06
N ALA A 438 -17.45 -4.01 5.15
CA ALA A 438 -17.61 -4.36 3.73
C ALA A 438 -16.27 -4.78 3.10
N ALA A 439 -15.18 -4.04 3.39
CA ALA A 439 -13.83 -4.39 2.92
C ALA A 439 -13.36 -5.78 3.37
N CYS A 440 -13.82 -6.24 4.55
CA CYS A 440 -13.44 -7.53 5.12
C CYS A 440 -14.37 -8.69 4.74
N ARG A 441 -15.41 -8.46 3.92
CA ARG A 441 -16.31 -9.53 3.46
C ARG A 441 -15.83 -10.21 2.20
N PHE A 442 -14.86 -9.64 1.52
CA PHE A 442 -14.22 -10.22 0.35
C PHE A 442 -12.76 -10.49 0.66
N GLN A 443 -12.35 -11.72 0.46
CA GLN A 443 -10.96 -12.08 0.42
C GLN A 443 -10.44 -11.75 -0.98
N ASP A 444 -9.66 -10.72 -1.07
CA ASP A 444 -8.88 -10.40 -2.26
C ASP A 444 -7.39 -10.40 -1.88
N ASP A 445 -6.55 -10.07 -2.82
CA ASP A 445 -5.11 -9.93 -2.64
C ASP A 445 -4.80 -8.67 -1.79
N PRO A 446 -5.14 -8.64 -0.54
CA PRO A 446 -5.69 -7.69 0.44
C PRO A 446 -5.88 -6.23 0.00
N HIS A 447 -6.25 -6.02 -1.22
CA HIS A 447 -6.40 -4.67 -1.77
C HIS A 447 -7.53 -3.88 -1.09
N ASN A 448 -8.62 -4.56 -0.70
CA ASN A 448 -9.73 -3.91 -0.03
C ASN A 448 -9.33 -3.34 1.33
N GLN A 449 -8.60 -4.10 2.14
CA GLN A 449 -8.13 -3.64 3.44
C GLN A 449 -7.08 -2.52 3.31
N LYS A 450 -6.17 -2.63 2.32
CA LYS A 450 -5.13 -1.62 2.07
C LYS A 450 -5.74 -0.25 1.78
N ILE A 451 -6.61 -0.16 0.78
CA ILE A 451 -7.23 1.12 0.42
C ILE A 451 -8.07 1.70 1.56
N THR A 452 -8.77 0.83 2.30
CA THR A 452 -9.65 1.27 3.37
C THR A 452 -8.86 1.91 4.51
N ILE A 453 -7.77 1.29 4.97
CA ILE A 453 -6.96 1.88 6.04
C ILE A 453 -6.20 3.12 5.56
N SER A 454 -5.62 3.09 4.34
CA SER A 454 -4.96 4.25 3.74
C SER A 454 -5.90 5.46 3.68
N THR A 455 -7.17 5.21 3.34
CA THR A 455 -8.21 6.25 3.35
C THR A 455 -8.50 6.80 4.73
N PHE A 456 -8.67 5.93 5.73
CA PHE A 456 -9.02 6.39 7.07
C PHE A 456 -7.89 7.19 7.72
N GLU A 457 -6.64 6.79 7.49
CA GLU A 457 -5.47 7.55 7.91
C GLU A 457 -5.39 8.92 7.24
N GLU A 458 -5.60 8.98 5.93
CA GLU A 458 -5.61 10.24 5.19
C GLU A 458 -6.78 11.12 5.57
N TYR A 459 -7.99 10.57 5.66
CA TYR A 459 -9.17 11.32 6.07
C TYR A 459 -8.98 12.02 7.41
N ALA A 460 -8.34 11.34 8.37
CA ALA A 460 -8.08 11.89 9.70
C ALA A 460 -7.09 13.07 9.70
N ARG A 461 -6.21 13.15 8.70
CA ARG A 461 -5.06 14.08 8.67
C ARG A 461 -5.09 15.10 7.54
N ASN A 462 -5.86 14.85 6.48
CA ASN A 462 -5.98 15.72 5.32
C ASN A 462 -6.72 17.01 5.68
N SER A 463 -6.12 18.14 5.37
CA SER A 463 -6.64 19.47 5.73
C SER A 463 -7.46 20.13 4.64
N THR A 464 -7.63 19.51 3.47
CA THR A 464 -8.40 20.09 2.37
C THR A 464 -9.90 20.04 2.63
N HIS A 465 -10.64 20.98 2.06
CA HIS A 465 -12.11 20.96 2.08
C HIS A 465 -12.72 19.80 1.27
N LEU A 466 -11.91 19.13 0.44
CA LEU A 466 -12.31 18.00 -0.39
C LEU A 466 -12.08 16.62 0.28
N ARG A 467 -11.70 16.59 1.55
CA ARG A 467 -11.31 15.32 2.21
C ARG A 467 -12.38 14.21 2.17
N ASP A 468 -13.68 14.55 2.12
CA ASP A 468 -14.76 13.56 1.99
C ASP A 468 -14.67 12.75 0.68
N ARG A 469 -13.96 13.26 -0.34
CA ARG A 469 -13.70 12.52 -1.58
C ARG A 469 -12.84 11.27 -1.38
N LEU A 470 -11.99 11.25 -0.34
CA LEU A 470 -11.23 10.07 0.06
C LEU A 470 -12.16 8.92 0.46
N LEU A 471 -13.13 9.21 1.32
CA LEU A 471 -14.13 8.23 1.78
C LEU A 471 -15.00 7.73 0.62
N LEU A 472 -15.41 8.65 -0.26
CA LEU A 472 -16.21 8.34 -1.44
C LEU A 472 -15.47 7.40 -2.39
N ALA A 473 -14.19 7.70 -2.67
CA ALA A 473 -13.35 6.89 -3.56
C ALA A 473 -13.21 5.45 -3.05
N THR A 474 -13.03 5.27 -1.74
CA THR A 474 -12.89 3.94 -1.15
C THR A 474 -14.15 3.10 -1.32
N ALA A 475 -15.32 3.63 -0.99
CA ALA A 475 -16.57 2.89 -1.18
C ALA A 475 -16.76 2.50 -2.66
N ARG A 476 -16.50 3.43 -3.59
CA ARG A 476 -16.55 3.17 -5.03
C ARG A 476 -15.60 2.05 -5.46
N LEU A 477 -14.35 2.05 -4.97
CA LEU A 477 -13.38 1.02 -5.30
C LEU A 477 -13.81 -0.35 -4.78
N LEU A 478 -14.30 -0.44 -3.54
CA LEU A 478 -14.76 -1.71 -2.96
C LEU A 478 -15.85 -2.37 -3.80
N ALA A 479 -16.77 -1.57 -4.36
CA ALA A 479 -17.81 -2.06 -5.25
C ALA A 479 -17.35 -2.23 -6.71
N GLY A 480 -16.27 -1.54 -7.11
CA GLY A 480 -15.76 -1.55 -8.48
C GLY A 480 -14.73 -2.65 -8.77
N TRP A 481 -14.10 -3.18 -7.75
CA TRP A 481 -13.07 -4.20 -7.88
C TRP A 481 -13.69 -5.55 -8.30
N VAL A 482 -13.11 -6.17 -9.32
CA VAL A 482 -13.56 -7.50 -9.78
C VAL A 482 -13.18 -8.56 -8.74
N LYS A 483 -14.15 -9.30 -8.26
CA LYS A 483 -13.98 -10.37 -7.28
C LYS A 483 -13.78 -11.73 -7.97
N MET A 484 -13.03 -12.61 -7.30
CA MET A 484 -12.79 -13.97 -7.78
C MET A 484 -13.70 -14.97 -7.07
N PRO A 485 -13.93 -16.17 -7.62
CA PRO A 485 -14.60 -17.24 -6.90
C PRO A 485 -13.89 -17.58 -5.58
N GLY A 486 -14.63 -17.85 -4.52
CA GLY A 486 -14.08 -18.19 -3.20
C GLY A 486 -13.68 -17.00 -2.33
N GLU A 487 -13.75 -15.77 -2.83
CA GLU A 487 -13.36 -14.58 -2.04
C GLU A 487 -14.22 -14.33 -0.79
N ARG A 488 -15.36 -14.99 -0.66
CA ARG A 488 -16.23 -14.91 0.52
C ARG A 488 -16.07 -16.05 1.51
N ASP A 489 -15.24 -17.05 1.21
CA ASP A 489 -15.17 -18.29 2.00
C ASP A 489 -14.69 -18.04 3.43
N CYS A 490 -13.66 -17.21 3.62
CA CYS A 490 -13.18 -16.84 4.95
C CYS A 490 -14.27 -16.12 5.76
N TYR A 491 -14.99 -15.18 5.15
CA TYR A 491 -16.08 -14.46 5.82
C TYR A 491 -17.24 -15.39 6.19
N ALA A 492 -17.64 -16.27 5.28
CA ALA A 492 -18.71 -17.25 5.54
C ALA A 492 -18.35 -18.16 6.71
N ARG A 493 -17.08 -18.64 6.75
CA ARG A 493 -16.57 -19.44 7.87
C ARG A 493 -16.54 -18.62 9.16
N PHE A 494 -16.08 -17.39 9.13
CA PHE A 494 -16.07 -16.50 10.29
C PHE A 494 -17.46 -16.37 10.93
N ILE A 495 -18.47 -16.10 10.12
CA ILE A 495 -19.85 -15.96 10.60
C ILE A 495 -20.36 -17.28 11.20
N LYS A 496 -20.13 -18.40 10.52
CA LYS A 496 -20.66 -19.71 10.92
C LYS A 496 -19.96 -20.27 12.15
N ASP A 497 -18.63 -20.26 12.16
CA ASP A 497 -17.85 -21.09 13.07
C ASP A 497 -17.28 -20.28 14.25
N TRP A 498 -17.13 -18.94 14.14
CA TRP A 498 -16.44 -18.14 15.16
C TRP A 498 -17.33 -17.08 15.84
N ILE A 499 -18.43 -16.65 15.22
CA ILE A 499 -19.36 -15.69 15.87
C ILE A 499 -20.52 -16.43 16.57
N TYR A 500 -21.05 -17.48 15.96
CA TYR A 500 -22.28 -18.13 16.41
C TYR A 500 -22.05 -19.46 17.16
N ASN A 501 -20.80 -19.90 17.30
CA ASN A 501 -20.41 -21.00 18.17
C ASN A 501 -19.58 -20.50 19.36
#